data_771b387a6d7864b234c973fe91509273
#
_entry.id   771b387a6d7864b234c973fe91509273
#
_cell.length_a   1.000
_cell.length_b   1.000
_cell.length_c   1.000
_cell.angle_alpha   90.00
_cell.angle_beta   90.00
_cell.angle_gamma   90.00
#
_symmetry.space_group_name_H-M   'P 1'
#
loop_
_entity.id
_entity.type
_entity.pdbx_description
1 polymer ?
#
loop_
_entity_poly.entity_id
_entity_poly.type
_entity_poly.pdbx_seq_one_letter_code
_entity_poly.pdbx_strand_id
1 'polypeptide(L)'
;MIHKNWQELIKPTQLVVNPGTDPARKATAIAEPLERGFGLTLGNALRRVLMSSLQGAAITSVQIDNVLHEFSSVAGVREDVTDIVLNLKGVALRMEVEGPKRLSVTAKGPKVVTAGDISESAGIEVLNKDHVICHLDDGADFFMELTVNMGKGYVSADKNRPEDAPIGLIPIDAIYSPVKKVSYDVQPTREGQVLDYDKLTVKVETDGSVTPEDALAYAARILQDQLQIFVNFDEPEAAGRQDDDDDLEFNPLLLKKVDELELSVRSANCLKNDNIVYIGDLVQKTEAEMLRTPNFGRKSLNEIKEVLSGMGLHLGMDIVDWPPDNIEELAKKYEDNF
;
A
#
# COMPACT_ATOMS: atom_id res chain seq x y z
N MET A 1 18.87 -15.00 -28.32
CA MET A 1 19.81 -14.56 -27.27
C MET A 1 19.47 -13.14 -26.77
N ILE A 2 19.25 -12.14 -27.64
CA ILE A 2 18.95 -10.75 -27.18
C ILE A 2 17.68 -10.68 -26.29
N HIS A 3 16.65 -11.48 -26.57
CA HIS A 3 15.39 -11.49 -25.82
C HIS A 3 15.46 -12.14 -24.43
N LYS A 4 16.61 -12.61 -23.99
CA LYS A 4 16.81 -13.11 -22.62
C LYS A 4 17.82 -12.30 -21.83
N ASN A 5 18.39 -11.25 -22.42
CA ASN A 5 19.45 -10.45 -21.82
C ASN A 5 19.05 -9.84 -20.45
N TRP A 6 17.79 -9.42 -20.34
CA TRP A 6 17.25 -8.85 -19.10
C TRP A 6 17.09 -9.85 -17.94
N GLN A 7 17.06 -11.17 -18.23
CA GLN A 7 16.98 -12.23 -17.22
C GLN A 7 18.34 -12.50 -16.56
N GLU A 8 19.44 -12.23 -17.28
CA GLU A 8 20.81 -12.45 -16.80
C GLU A 8 21.33 -11.30 -15.95
N LEU A 9 20.65 -10.13 -15.97
CA LEU A 9 21.03 -8.99 -15.16
C LEU A 9 20.83 -9.29 -13.66
N ILE A 10 21.82 -8.87 -12.87
CA ILE A 10 21.72 -9.03 -11.42
C ILE A 10 20.58 -8.15 -10.85
N LYS A 11 19.83 -8.70 -9.95
CA LYS A 11 18.72 -8.00 -9.28
C LYS A 11 18.97 -7.97 -7.80
N PRO A 12 18.70 -6.85 -7.10
CA PRO A 12 18.77 -6.84 -5.64
C PRO A 12 17.74 -7.83 -5.09
N THR A 13 18.18 -8.68 -4.18
CA THR A 13 17.34 -9.69 -3.54
C THR A 13 16.50 -9.11 -2.40
N GLN A 14 16.97 -8.02 -1.79
CA GLN A 14 16.32 -7.40 -0.64
C GLN A 14 16.55 -5.89 -0.63
N LEU A 15 15.51 -5.14 -0.28
CA LEU A 15 15.60 -3.73 0.05
C LEU A 15 15.79 -3.58 1.56
N VAL A 16 16.91 -3.01 1.99
CA VAL A 16 17.18 -2.74 3.41
C VAL A 16 16.70 -1.33 3.73
N VAL A 17 15.68 -1.19 4.58
CA VAL A 17 15.19 0.10 5.03
C VAL A 17 15.65 0.36 6.46
N ASN A 18 16.50 1.37 6.63
CA ASN A 18 17.00 1.80 7.93
C ASN A 18 16.20 3.02 8.39
N PRO A 19 15.43 2.94 9.48
CA PRO A 19 14.72 4.06 10.02
C PRO A 19 15.70 5.15 10.51
N GLY A 20 15.33 6.40 10.31
CA GLY A 20 16.07 7.55 10.81
C GLY A 20 15.75 7.89 12.27
N THR A 21 16.08 9.13 12.68
CA THR A 21 15.76 9.64 14.03
C THR A 21 14.25 9.71 14.30
N ASP A 22 13.45 9.87 13.26
CA ASP A 22 11.99 9.80 13.30
C ASP A 22 11.53 8.78 12.24
N PRO A 23 11.23 7.54 12.63
CA PRO A 23 10.86 6.47 11.69
C PRO A 23 9.63 6.79 10.82
N ALA A 24 8.70 7.58 11.36
CA ALA A 24 7.49 7.98 10.63
C ALA A 24 7.77 8.98 9.50
N ARG A 25 8.88 9.71 9.59
CA ARG A 25 9.19 10.82 8.67
C ARG A 25 10.52 10.67 7.92
N LYS A 26 11.45 9.86 8.42
CA LYS A 26 12.80 9.74 7.83
C LYS A 26 13.23 8.29 7.74
N ALA A 27 13.64 7.89 6.54
CA ALA A 27 14.27 6.59 6.34
C ALA A 27 15.37 6.63 5.29
N THR A 28 16.25 5.65 5.35
CA THR A 28 17.30 5.40 4.37
C THR A 28 17.09 4.02 3.79
N ALA A 29 16.78 3.95 2.52
CA ALA A 29 16.63 2.70 1.77
C ALA A 29 17.93 2.38 1.02
N ILE A 30 18.38 1.12 1.09
CA ILE A 30 19.60 0.65 0.46
C ILE A 30 19.21 -0.53 -0.44
N ALA A 31 19.57 -0.42 -1.72
CA ALA A 31 19.43 -1.48 -2.72
C ALA A 31 20.81 -1.86 -3.24
N GLU A 32 21.19 -3.10 -3.03
CA GLU A 32 22.45 -3.69 -3.52
C GLU A 32 22.32 -5.21 -3.65
N PRO A 33 23.01 -5.87 -4.61
CA PRO A 33 23.77 -5.26 -5.71
C PRO A 33 22.87 -4.85 -6.87
N LEU A 34 23.25 -3.81 -7.60
CA LEU A 34 22.63 -3.39 -8.85
C LEU A 34 23.68 -3.43 -9.96
N GLU A 35 23.25 -3.71 -11.20
CA GLU A 35 24.12 -3.57 -12.36
C GLU A 35 24.70 -2.15 -12.45
N ARG A 36 25.93 -2.05 -12.95
CA ARG A 36 26.62 -0.77 -13.12
C ARG A 36 25.81 0.24 -13.93
N GLY A 37 25.61 1.42 -13.37
CA GLY A 37 24.82 2.50 -13.96
C GLY A 37 23.35 2.50 -13.56
N PHE A 38 22.79 1.36 -13.10
CA PHE A 38 21.40 1.31 -12.66
C PHE A 38 21.17 2.08 -11.35
N GLY A 39 22.17 2.17 -10.48
CA GLY A 39 22.09 3.00 -9.29
C GLY A 39 21.75 4.45 -9.60
N LEU A 40 22.41 5.06 -10.57
CA LEU A 40 22.15 6.42 -11.01
C LEU A 40 20.79 6.56 -11.69
N THR A 41 20.43 5.62 -12.58
CA THR A 41 19.17 5.63 -13.32
C THR A 41 17.98 5.52 -12.39
N LEU A 42 17.96 4.52 -11.52
CA LEU A 42 16.89 4.29 -10.55
C LEU A 42 16.82 5.41 -9.49
N GLY A 43 17.96 5.82 -8.95
CA GLY A 43 18.04 6.87 -7.94
C GLY A 43 17.46 8.20 -8.45
N ASN A 44 17.81 8.60 -9.68
CA ASN A 44 17.26 9.82 -10.28
C ASN A 44 15.76 9.67 -10.61
N ALA A 45 15.35 8.54 -11.18
CA ALA A 45 13.94 8.29 -11.51
C ALA A 45 13.06 8.30 -10.25
N LEU A 46 13.43 7.54 -9.22
CA LEU A 46 12.72 7.50 -7.94
C LEU A 46 12.65 8.88 -7.28
N ARG A 47 13.79 9.62 -7.23
CA ARG A 47 13.80 10.97 -6.67
C ARG A 47 12.79 11.87 -7.38
N ARG A 48 12.76 11.85 -8.71
CA ARG A 48 11.83 12.69 -9.48
C ARG A 48 10.38 12.34 -9.20
N VAL A 49 10.03 11.06 -9.21
CA VAL A 49 8.65 10.60 -8.95
C VAL A 49 8.22 10.89 -7.51
N LEU A 50 9.09 10.66 -6.53
CA LEU A 50 8.84 10.97 -5.13
C LEU A 50 8.49 12.45 -4.91
N MET A 51 9.20 13.37 -5.60
CA MET A 51 8.98 14.81 -5.44
C MET A 51 7.79 15.36 -6.22
N SER A 52 7.32 14.69 -7.28
CA SER A 52 6.34 15.27 -8.21
C SER A 52 5.03 14.51 -8.32
N SER A 53 5.00 13.19 -8.05
CA SER A 53 3.89 12.36 -8.49
C SER A 53 3.04 11.79 -7.36
N LEU A 54 3.53 11.84 -6.12
CA LEU A 54 2.78 11.40 -4.96
C LEU A 54 1.65 12.38 -4.64
N GLN A 55 0.52 11.82 -4.24
CA GLN A 55 -0.67 12.57 -3.84
C GLN A 55 -0.59 12.95 -2.37
N GLY A 56 -1.06 14.14 -2.03
CA GLY A 56 -1.18 14.62 -0.66
C GLY A 56 -2.29 15.64 -0.51
N ALA A 57 -2.43 16.18 0.71
CA ALA A 57 -3.43 17.19 1.04
C ALA A 57 -2.75 18.54 1.32
N ALA A 58 -3.40 19.64 0.93
CA ALA A 58 -2.93 20.98 1.21
C ALA A 58 -4.08 21.97 1.36
N ILE A 59 -3.82 23.07 2.06
CA ILE A 59 -4.73 24.21 2.15
C ILE A 59 -4.64 24.99 0.84
N THR A 60 -5.78 25.17 0.18
CA THR A 60 -5.88 25.85 -1.14
C THR A 60 -6.36 27.26 -1.05
N SER A 61 -7.14 27.60 -0.01
CA SER A 61 -7.60 28.97 0.23
C SER A 61 -7.90 29.20 1.70
N VAL A 62 -7.87 30.46 2.09
CA VAL A 62 -8.28 30.93 3.42
C VAL A 62 -9.21 32.13 3.28
N GLN A 63 -10.16 32.20 4.18
CA GLN A 63 -11.02 33.37 4.38
C GLN A 63 -10.94 33.77 5.85
N ILE A 64 -10.52 35.01 6.12
CA ILE A 64 -10.38 35.55 7.49
C ILE A 64 -11.43 36.64 7.65
N ASP A 65 -12.10 36.68 8.79
CA ASP A 65 -13.09 37.71 9.07
C ASP A 65 -12.49 39.11 9.00
N ASN A 66 -13.20 40.02 8.37
CA ASN A 66 -12.81 41.42 8.15
C ASN A 66 -11.54 41.63 7.30
N VAL A 67 -11.11 40.62 6.55
CA VAL A 67 -9.97 40.69 5.64
C VAL A 67 -10.47 40.57 4.20
N LEU A 68 -10.01 41.48 3.33
CA LEU A 68 -10.41 41.52 1.91
C LEU A 68 -9.32 41.01 0.97
N HIS A 69 -8.07 41.12 1.35
CA HIS A 69 -6.89 40.73 0.56
C HIS A 69 -5.69 40.41 1.45
N GLU A 70 -4.70 39.73 0.89
CA GLU A 70 -3.49 39.24 1.58
C GLU A 70 -2.57 40.35 2.13
N PHE A 71 -2.65 41.56 1.62
CA PHE A 71 -1.81 42.69 2.08
C PHE A 71 -2.50 43.52 3.15
N SER A 72 -3.34 42.94 3.96
CA SER A 72 -4.02 43.59 5.10
C SER A 72 -3.48 43.07 6.43
N SER A 73 -3.77 43.81 7.48
CA SER A 73 -3.53 43.40 8.87
C SER A 73 -4.84 43.06 9.56
N VAL A 74 -4.79 42.19 10.53
CA VAL A 74 -5.93 41.79 11.35
C VAL A 74 -5.82 42.50 12.71
N ALA A 75 -6.90 43.14 13.15
CA ALA A 75 -6.91 43.83 14.44
C ALA A 75 -6.69 42.85 15.59
N GLY A 76 -5.72 43.13 16.46
CA GLY A 76 -5.38 42.26 17.59
C GLY A 76 -4.58 41.01 17.24
N VAL A 77 -4.09 40.90 16.02
CA VAL A 77 -3.16 39.84 15.59
C VAL A 77 -1.80 40.47 15.30
N ARG A 78 -0.75 39.83 15.77
CA ARG A 78 0.61 40.35 15.65
C ARG A 78 1.15 40.21 14.23
N GLU A 79 0.85 39.08 13.58
CA GLU A 79 1.28 38.76 12.21
C GLU A 79 0.37 39.40 11.17
N ASP A 80 0.94 39.78 10.06
CA ASP A 80 0.19 40.20 8.87
C ASP A 80 -0.46 38.98 8.19
N VAL A 81 -1.50 39.23 7.40
CA VAL A 81 -2.20 38.16 6.65
C VAL A 81 -1.23 37.37 5.77
N THR A 82 -0.23 38.03 5.18
CA THR A 82 0.82 37.37 4.37
C THR A 82 1.60 36.35 5.21
N ASP A 83 1.98 36.71 6.44
CA ASP A 83 2.69 35.81 7.35
C ASP A 83 1.81 34.65 7.79
N ILE A 84 0.50 34.90 8.06
CA ILE A 84 -0.48 33.85 8.36
C ILE A 84 -0.56 32.87 7.17
N VAL A 85 -0.66 33.36 5.94
CA VAL A 85 -0.69 32.52 4.73
C VAL A 85 0.58 31.69 4.59
N LEU A 86 1.75 32.26 4.85
CA LEU A 86 3.04 31.53 4.83
C LEU A 86 3.08 30.44 5.91
N ASN A 87 2.57 30.72 7.11
CA ASN A 87 2.49 29.74 8.18
C ASN A 87 1.50 28.62 7.84
N LEU A 88 0.36 28.94 7.22
CA LEU A 88 -0.63 27.93 6.76
C LEU A 88 -0.04 26.95 5.74
N LYS A 89 0.88 27.39 4.86
CA LYS A 89 1.60 26.49 3.95
C LYS A 89 2.47 25.45 4.66
N GLY A 90 2.86 25.72 5.92
CA GLY A 90 3.63 24.79 6.76
C GLY A 90 2.79 23.73 7.46
N VAL A 91 1.47 23.83 7.42
CA VAL A 91 0.56 22.86 8.06
C VAL A 91 0.57 21.55 7.29
N ALA A 92 0.91 20.46 7.96
CA ALA A 92 0.89 19.11 7.40
C ALA A 92 -0.45 18.43 7.67
N LEU A 93 -1.12 17.98 6.63
CA LEU A 93 -2.45 17.39 6.68
C LEU A 93 -2.44 15.99 6.09
N ARG A 94 -3.22 15.08 6.71
CA ARG A 94 -3.63 13.81 6.11
C ARG A 94 -5.11 13.88 5.80
N MET A 95 -5.50 13.52 4.60
CA MET A 95 -6.89 13.53 4.17
C MET A 95 -7.24 12.19 3.51
N GLU A 96 -8.32 11.57 3.95
CA GLU A 96 -8.78 10.27 3.43
C GLU A 96 -10.06 10.40 2.59
N VAL A 97 -10.59 11.61 2.50
CA VAL A 97 -11.86 11.91 1.81
C VAL A 97 -11.58 12.72 0.56
N GLU A 98 -12.17 12.35 -0.56
CA GLU A 98 -12.05 13.07 -1.82
C GLU A 98 -12.83 14.40 -1.83
N GLY A 99 -12.32 15.35 -2.62
CA GLY A 99 -12.93 16.66 -2.87
C GLY A 99 -12.59 17.71 -1.82
N PRO A 100 -12.92 18.99 -2.10
CA PRO A 100 -12.60 20.09 -1.21
C PRO A 100 -13.42 20.02 0.09
N LYS A 101 -12.76 20.24 1.21
CA LYS A 101 -13.36 20.29 2.56
C LYS A 101 -13.06 21.62 3.21
N ARG A 102 -13.98 22.09 4.04
CA ARG A 102 -13.82 23.32 4.82
C ARG A 102 -13.53 22.99 6.27
N LEU A 103 -12.55 23.66 6.80
CA LEU A 103 -12.14 23.63 8.20
C LEU A 103 -12.23 25.03 8.75
N SER A 104 -12.43 25.18 10.05
CA SER A 104 -12.49 26.49 10.70
C SER A 104 -11.53 26.55 11.88
N VAL A 105 -11.06 27.75 12.16
CA VAL A 105 -10.32 28.08 13.37
C VAL A 105 -11.03 29.21 14.07
N THR A 106 -11.34 29.02 15.35
CA THR A 106 -11.94 30.06 16.21
C THR A 106 -11.06 30.19 17.43
N ALA A 107 -10.57 31.38 17.70
CA ALA A 107 -9.72 31.63 18.85
C ALA A 107 -9.99 33.01 19.45
N LYS A 108 -9.85 33.10 20.78
CA LYS A 108 -9.95 34.37 21.55
C LYS A 108 -8.63 34.64 22.21
N GLY A 109 -8.16 35.89 22.10
CA GLY A 109 -6.92 36.32 22.72
C GLY A 109 -7.04 36.51 24.24
N PRO A 110 -5.92 36.52 24.99
CA PRO A 110 -4.56 36.32 24.44
C PRO A 110 -4.23 34.85 24.24
N LYS A 111 -3.80 34.45 23.01
CA LYS A 111 -3.51 33.06 22.70
C LYS A 111 -2.53 32.97 21.52
N VAL A 112 -1.69 31.93 21.55
CA VAL A 112 -0.94 31.48 20.36
C VAL A 112 -1.85 30.48 19.60
N VAL A 113 -2.22 30.84 18.40
CA VAL A 113 -3.01 29.97 17.52
C VAL A 113 -2.06 29.01 16.83
N THR A 114 -2.34 27.70 16.98
CA THR A 114 -1.53 26.65 16.41
C THR A 114 -2.37 25.82 15.40
N ALA A 115 -1.72 24.98 14.63
CA ALA A 115 -2.40 24.07 13.73
C ALA A 115 -3.34 23.09 14.47
N GLY A 116 -3.09 22.83 15.76
CA GLY A 116 -3.98 22.03 16.63
C GLY A 116 -5.31 22.71 16.96
N ASP A 117 -5.46 24.01 16.72
CA ASP A 117 -6.72 24.75 16.90
C ASP A 117 -7.64 24.66 15.68
N ILE A 118 -7.18 24.05 14.59
CA ILE A 118 -8.01 23.78 13.41
C ILE A 118 -9.09 22.76 13.81
N SER A 119 -10.33 23.06 13.49
CA SER A 119 -11.46 22.17 13.79
C SER A 119 -11.26 20.80 13.15
N GLU A 120 -11.38 19.75 13.95
CA GLU A 120 -11.32 18.40 13.43
C GLU A 120 -12.55 18.13 12.53
N SER A 121 -12.32 17.51 11.38
CA SER A 121 -13.37 17.05 10.47
C SER A 121 -13.15 15.59 10.14
N ALA A 122 -14.23 14.86 9.92
CA ALA A 122 -14.15 13.45 9.59
C ALA A 122 -13.26 13.21 8.34
N GLY A 123 -12.21 12.40 8.50
CA GLY A 123 -11.27 12.07 7.43
C GLY A 123 -10.18 13.11 7.16
N ILE A 124 -9.99 14.11 8.04
CA ILE A 124 -8.87 15.07 7.96
C ILE A 124 -8.17 15.12 9.31
N GLU A 125 -6.88 14.90 9.29
CA GLU A 125 -6.00 14.91 10.46
C GLU A 125 -4.89 15.94 10.29
N VAL A 126 -4.63 16.74 11.32
CA VAL A 126 -3.49 17.66 11.39
C VAL A 126 -2.33 16.96 12.07
N LEU A 127 -1.20 16.84 11.37
CA LEU A 127 -0.04 16.04 11.80
C LEU A 127 0.97 16.82 12.64
N ASN A 128 1.05 18.14 12.45
CA ASN A 128 1.98 19.04 13.17
C ASN A 128 1.21 20.04 14.02
N LYS A 129 0.46 19.54 15.01
CA LYS A 129 -0.44 20.34 15.88
C LYS A 129 0.24 21.53 16.57
N ASP A 130 1.56 21.43 16.82
CA ASP A 130 2.33 22.48 17.50
C ASP A 130 2.79 23.60 16.56
N HIS A 131 2.50 23.51 15.26
CA HIS A 131 2.91 24.52 14.29
C HIS A 131 2.14 25.81 14.51
N VAL A 132 2.87 26.92 14.77
CA VAL A 132 2.28 28.22 15.09
C VAL A 132 1.76 28.87 13.80
N ILE A 133 0.52 29.36 13.86
CA ILE A 133 -0.13 30.10 12.76
C ILE A 133 -0.04 31.59 13.01
N CYS A 134 -0.50 32.06 14.18
CA CYS A 134 -0.43 33.47 14.56
C CYS A 134 -0.54 33.66 16.09
N HIS A 135 -0.28 34.90 16.56
CA HIS A 135 -0.38 35.30 17.95
C HIS A 135 -1.50 36.34 18.13
N LEU A 136 -2.40 36.08 19.05
CA LEU A 136 -3.51 36.99 19.38
C LEU A 136 -3.20 37.78 20.62
N ASP A 137 -3.44 39.09 20.56
CA ASP A 137 -3.38 40.02 21.70
C ASP A 137 -4.66 39.94 22.56
N ASP A 138 -4.64 40.62 23.72
CA ASP A 138 -5.78 40.66 24.64
C ASP A 138 -7.03 41.22 23.94
N GLY A 139 -8.16 40.48 24.10
CA GLY A 139 -9.46 40.88 23.56
C GLY A 139 -9.63 40.70 22.05
N ALA A 140 -8.69 40.09 21.37
CA ALA A 140 -8.83 39.76 19.94
C ALA A 140 -9.79 38.56 19.76
N ASP A 141 -10.79 38.71 18.91
CA ASP A 141 -11.62 37.62 18.39
C ASP A 141 -11.13 37.29 16.97
N PHE A 142 -10.71 36.04 16.76
CA PHE A 142 -10.16 35.60 15.49
C PHE A 142 -10.96 34.41 14.95
N PHE A 143 -11.41 34.55 13.70
CA PHE A 143 -12.06 33.48 12.96
C PHE A 143 -11.50 33.39 11.55
N MET A 144 -11.16 32.18 11.13
CA MET A 144 -10.81 31.89 9.74
C MET A 144 -11.41 30.59 9.27
N GLU A 145 -11.76 30.53 8.00
CA GLU A 145 -12.20 29.34 7.27
C GLU A 145 -11.12 28.92 6.28
N LEU A 146 -10.76 27.65 6.29
CA LEU A 146 -9.73 27.06 5.44
C LEU A 146 -10.38 26.07 4.47
N THR A 147 -10.00 26.12 3.21
CA THR A 147 -10.37 25.08 2.25
C THR A 147 -9.18 24.16 2.02
N VAL A 148 -9.36 22.86 2.23
CA VAL A 148 -8.36 21.82 2.04
C VAL A 148 -8.77 20.95 0.86
N ASN A 149 -7.83 20.56 0.03
CA ASN A 149 -8.06 19.65 -1.09
C ASN A 149 -6.90 18.66 -1.25
N MET A 150 -7.17 17.57 -1.97
CA MET A 150 -6.16 16.60 -2.39
C MET A 150 -5.65 16.93 -3.80
N GLY A 151 -4.36 16.69 -4.03
CA GLY A 151 -3.76 16.94 -5.32
C GLY A 151 -2.37 16.32 -5.45
N LYS A 152 -1.65 16.69 -6.50
CA LYS A 152 -0.29 16.23 -6.79
C LYS A 152 0.63 17.40 -7.08
N GLY A 153 1.87 17.31 -6.60
CA GLY A 153 2.90 18.29 -6.89
C GLY A 153 2.61 19.69 -6.35
N TYR A 154 2.77 20.71 -7.17
CA TYR A 154 2.57 22.12 -6.85
C TYR A 154 1.48 22.73 -7.73
N VAL A 155 0.57 23.46 -7.11
CA VAL A 155 -0.48 24.23 -7.79
C VAL A 155 -0.44 25.66 -7.28
N SER A 156 -0.30 26.62 -8.21
CA SER A 156 -0.25 28.05 -7.87
C SER A 156 -1.60 28.58 -7.38
N ALA A 157 -1.58 29.64 -6.57
CA ALA A 157 -2.77 30.30 -6.03
C ALA A 157 -3.78 30.70 -7.10
N ASP A 158 -3.30 31.19 -8.26
CA ASP A 158 -4.18 31.59 -9.37
C ASP A 158 -5.07 30.45 -9.87
N LYS A 159 -4.53 29.22 -9.87
CA LYS A 159 -5.30 28.02 -10.27
C LYS A 159 -6.24 27.51 -9.19
N ASN A 160 -5.95 27.83 -7.93
CA ASN A 160 -6.79 27.48 -6.79
C ASN A 160 -7.96 28.46 -6.58
N ARG A 161 -7.98 29.58 -7.31
CA ARG A 161 -9.07 30.56 -7.23
C ARG A 161 -10.30 30.06 -8.01
N PRO A 162 -11.46 29.82 -7.37
CA PRO A 162 -12.70 29.50 -8.06
C PRO A 162 -13.17 30.67 -8.92
N GLU A 163 -13.86 30.40 -10.02
CA GLU A 163 -14.45 31.47 -10.87
C GLU A 163 -15.45 32.31 -10.08
N ASP A 164 -16.23 31.71 -9.19
CA ASP A 164 -17.19 32.36 -8.31
C ASP A 164 -16.63 32.61 -6.90
N ALA A 165 -15.35 33.00 -6.78
CA ALA A 165 -14.73 33.24 -5.49
C ALA A 165 -15.47 34.36 -4.72
N PRO A 166 -15.88 34.12 -3.45
CA PRO A 166 -16.48 35.16 -2.63
C PRO A 166 -15.44 36.27 -2.32
N ILE A 167 -15.96 37.46 -2.05
CA ILE A 167 -15.11 38.59 -1.62
C ILE A 167 -14.41 38.22 -0.34
N GLY A 168 -13.07 38.45 -0.26
CA GLY A 168 -12.26 38.12 0.91
C GLY A 168 -11.68 36.69 0.91
N LEU A 169 -11.96 35.89 -0.13
CA LEU A 169 -11.26 34.61 -0.30
C LEU A 169 -9.85 34.85 -0.80
N ILE A 170 -8.85 34.39 -0.05
CA ILE A 170 -7.45 34.48 -0.38
C ILE A 170 -6.99 33.11 -0.85
N PRO A 171 -6.67 32.92 -2.14
CA PRO A 171 -6.13 31.67 -2.65
C PRO A 171 -4.69 31.49 -2.18
N ILE A 172 -4.30 30.24 -1.88
CA ILE A 172 -2.98 29.86 -1.40
C ILE A 172 -2.34 28.90 -2.40
N ASP A 173 -1.04 29.02 -2.62
CA ASP A 173 -0.27 28.01 -3.35
C ASP A 173 -0.31 26.70 -2.59
N ALA A 174 -0.71 25.64 -3.24
CA ALA A 174 -0.80 24.32 -2.66
C ALA A 174 0.42 23.47 -3.00
N ILE A 175 1.15 23.02 -1.99
CA ILE A 175 2.23 22.03 -2.09
C ILE A 175 1.67 20.73 -1.61
N TYR A 176 1.20 19.88 -2.54
CA TYR A 176 0.56 18.62 -2.22
C TYR A 176 1.54 17.48 -1.93
N SER A 177 2.82 17.63 -2.36
CA SER A 177 3.81 16.57 -2.19
C SER A 177 4.02 16.24 -0.70
N PRO A 178 3.78 15.00 -0.27
CA PRO A 178 4.05 14.58 1.11
C PRO A 178 5.55 14.44 1.38
N VAL A 179 6.38 14.42 0.34
CA VAL A 179 7.83 14.26 0.43
C VAL A 179 8.50 15.62 0.45
N LYS A 180 9.20 15.93 1.55
CA LYS A 180 9.92 17.20 1.74
C LYS A 180 11.32 17.19 1.13
N LYS A 181 12.02 16.04 1.26
CA LYS A 181 13.42 15.94 0.80
C LYS A 181 13.74 14.53 0.35
N VAL A 182 14.40 14.43 -0.80
CA VAL A 182 14.98 13.17 -1.30
C VAL A 182 16.41 13.43 -1.70
N SER A 183 17.32 12.61 -1.22
CA SER A 183 18.70 12.55 -1.70
C SER A 183 19.07 11.10 -1.97
N TYR A 184 19.88 10.88 -2.99
CA TYR A 184 20.44 9.55 -3.27
C TYR A 184 21.95 9.65 -3.45
N ASP A 185 22.60 8.52 -3.15
CA ASP A 185 24.04 8.33 -3.32
C ASP A 185 24.28 6.96 -3.96
N VAL A 186 25.25 6.91 -4.87
CA VAL A 186 25.60 5.67 -5.58
C VAL A 186 27.07 5.36 -5.29
N GLN A 187 27.31 4.21 -4.75
CA GLN A 187 28.66 3.74 -4.41
C GLN A 187 28.95 2.42 -5.10
N PRO A 188 30.19 2.16 -5.52
CA PRO A 188 30.56 0.84 -6.02
C PRO A 188 30.45 -0.21 -4.91
N THR A 189 29.92 -1.38 -5.23
CA THR A 189 29.82 -2.52 -4.34
C THR A 189 30.37 -3.78 -4.99
N ARG A 190 30.53 -4.84 -4.20
CA ARG A 190 31.10 -6.11 -4.61
C ARG A 190 30.10 -7.24 -4.42
N GLU A 191 29.96 -8.05 -5.46
CA GLU A 191 29.27 -9.33 -5.37
C GLU A 191 30.24 -10.47 -5.70
N GLY A 192 30.51 -11.33 -4.72
CA GLY A 192 31.54 -12.37 -4.85
C GLY A 192 32.93 -11.79 -5.12
N GLN A 193 33.49 -12.09 -6.30
CA GLN A 193 34.81 -11.59 -6.74
C GLN A 193 34.72 -10.39 -7.71
N VAL A 194 33.52 -10.00 -8.12
CA VAL A 194 33.30 -8.90 -9.06
C VAL A 194 33.02 -7.61 -8.29
N LEU A 195 33.75 -6.54 -8.65
CA LEU A 195 33.71 -5.23 -7.97
C LEU A 195 32.91 -4.18 -8.77
N ASP A 196 32.18 -4.58 -9.80
CA ASP A 196 31.62 -3.65 -10.80
C ASP A 196 30.08 -3.49 -10.67
N TYR A 197 29.58 -3.52 -9.45
CA TYR A 197 28.17 -3.32 -9.14
C TYR A 197 27.93 -2.02 -8.39
N ASP A 198 26.70 -1.50 -8.49
CA ASP A 198 26.26 -0.30 -7.80
C ASP A 198 25.50 -0.65 -6.50
N LYS A 199 25.76 0.17 -5.48
CA LYS A 199 24.95 0.27 -4.26
C LYS A 199 24.23 1.59 -4.29
N LEU A 200 22.90 1.54 -4.35
CA LEU A 200 22.04 2.71 -4.29
C LEU A 200 21.56 2.94 -2.86
N THR A 201 21.82 4.13 -2.33
CA THR A 201 21.30 4.59 -1.04
C THR A 201 20.36 5.75 -1.28
N VAL A 202 19.08 5.62 -0.93
CA VAL A 202 18.07 6.67 -1.06
C VAL A 202 17.63 7.11 0.33
N LYS A 203 17.74 8.41 0.62
CA LYS A 203 17.27 9.03 1.86
C LYS A 203 16.01 9.82 1.56
N VAL A 204 14.93 9.49 2.26
CA VAL A 204 13.61 10.10 2.10
C VAL A 204 13.19 10.76 3.40
N GLU A 205 12.69 11.98 3.31
CA GLU A 205 12.08 12.72 4.39
C GLU A 205 10.68 13.16 3.98
N THR A 206 9.65 12.75 4.75
CA THR A 206 8.24 13.06 4.52
C THR A 206 7.71 14.05 5.55
N ASP A 207 6.50 14.51 5.38
CA ASP A 207 5.77 15.33 6.34
C ASP A 207 5.07 14.50 7.45
N GLY A 208 5.03 13.17 7.29
CA GLY A 208 4.37 12.22 8.18
C GLY A 208 2.98 11.76 7.71
N SER A 209 2.45 12.31 6.61
CA SER A 209 1.18 11.83 6.02
C SER A 209 1.34 10.44 5.38
N VAL A 210 2.52 10.17 4.86
CA VAL A 210 2.94 8.88 4.29
C VAL A 210 4.28 8.50 4.91
N THR A 211 4.47 7.22 5.23
CA THR A 211 5.77 6.75 5.69
C THR A 211 6.81 6.80 4.56
N PRO A 212 8.10 7.00 4.85
CA PRO A 212 9.12 7.00 3.80
C PRO A 212 9.19 5.70 2.99
N GLU A 213 8.87 4.57 3.64
CA GLU A 213 8.85 3.24 3.03
C GLU A 213 7.71 3.12 2.02
N ASP A 214 6.48 3.47 2.44
CA ASP A 214 5.31 3.49 1.55
C ASP A 214 5.48 4.50 0.41
N ALA A 215 6.04 5.67 0.68
CA ALA A 215 6.32 6.67 -0.34
C ALA A 215 7.25 6.10 -1.44
N LEU A 216 8.29 5.36 -1.04
CA LEU A 216 9.22 4.71 -1.96
C LEU A 216 8.53 3.60 -2.76
N ALA A 217 7.68 2.79 -2.10
CA ALA A 217 6.91 1.72 -2.74
C ALA A 217 5.94 2.28 -3.79
N TYR A 218 5.18 3.33 -3.45
CA TYR A 218 4.28 4.01 -4.40
C TYR A 218 5.05 4.62 -5.57
N ALA A 219 6.21 5.24 -5.33
CA ALA A 219 7.03 5.79 -6.39
C ALA A 219 7.55 4.72 -7.35
N ALA A 220 7.98 3.57 -6.81
CA ALA A 220 8.42 2.43 -7.60
C ALA A 220 7.27 1.85 -8.43
N ARG A 221 6.08 1.71 -7.84
CA ARG A 221 4.89 1.23 -8.54
C ARG A 221 4.46 2.16 -9.68
N ILE A 222 4.47 3.48 -9.45
CA ILE A 222 4.18 4.47 -10.51
C ILE A 222 5.16 4.31 -11.67
N LEU A 223 6.47 4.14 -11.38
CA LEU A 223 7.47 3.93 -12.43
C LEU A 223 7.22 2.64 -13.21
N GLN A 224 6.91 1.55 -12.52
CA GLN A 224 6.60 0.26 -13.12
C GLN A 224 5.41 0.38 -14.07
N ASP A 225 4.31 0.98 -13.63
CA ASP A 225 3.09 1.14 -14.42
C ASP A 225 3.34 2.02 -15.65
N GLN A 226 4.14 3.10 -15.52
CA GLN A 226 4.47 3.97 -16.64
C GLN A 226 5.42 3.30 -17.66
N LEU A 227 6.27 2.38 -17.23
CA LEU A 227 7.18 1.66 -18.11
C LEU A 227 6.50 0.48 -18.82
N GLN A 228 5.39 0.00 -18.29
CA GLN A 228 4.69 -1.18 -18.85
C GLN A 228 4.29 -1.00 -20.32
N ILE A 229 3.90 0.22 -20.72
CA ILE A 229 3.53 0.52 -22.13
C ILE A 229 4.67 0.31 -23.12
N PHE A 230 5.93 0.34 -22.67
CA PHE A 230 7.11 0.12 -23.52
C PHE A 230 7.46 -1.36 -23.68
N VAL A 231 6.83 -2.24 -22.88
CA VAL A 231 6.98 -3.68 -23.01
C VAL A 231 5.97 -4.17 -24.05
N ASN A 232 6.45 -4.53 -25.25
CA ASN A 232 5.62 -4.90 -26.41
C ASN A 232 5.70 -6.39 -26.77
N PHE A 233 6.23 -7.20 -25.86
CA PHE A 233 6.32 -8.65 -26.04
C PHE A 233 5.62 -9.34 -24.88
N ASP A 234 5.00 -10.48 -25.16
CA ASP A 234 4.45 -11.33 -24.11
C ASP A 234 5.64 -11.86 -23.29
N GLU A 235 5.62 -11.56 -21.97
CA GLU A 235 6.57 -12.20 -21.07
C GLU A 235 6.30 -13.70 -21.13
N PRO A 236 7.32 -14.54 -21.50
CA PRO A 236 7.14 -15.96 -21.26
C PRO A 236 6.86 -16.10 -19.78
N GLU A 237 5.75 -16.73 -19.44
CA GLU A 237 5.43 -17.05 -18.04
C GLU A 237 6.70 -17.54 -17.38
N ALA A 238 7.18 -16.78 -16.41
CA ALA A 238 8.42 -17.09 -15.71
C ALA A 238 8.18 -18.41 -14.99
N ALA A 239 8.70 -19.48 -15.60
CA ALA A 239 8.84 -20.75 -14.90
C ALA A 239 9.69 -20.45 -13.66
N GLY A 240 9.03 -20.20 -12.50
CA GLY A 240 9.67 -20.03 -11.22
C GLY A 240 9.59 -18.66 -10.54
N ARG A 241 8.45 -17.99 -10.53
CA ARG A 241 8.00 -17.32 -9.32
C ARG A 241 7.13 -18.30 -8.56
N GLN A 242 7.73 -18.98 -7.63
CA GLN A 242 7.03 -19.46 -6.46
C GLN A 242 6.62 -18.20 -5.69
N ASP A 243 5.54 -17.56 -6.09
CA ASP A 243 4.72 -16.80 -5.19
C ASP A 243 4.09 -17.86 -4.29
N ASP A 244 4.45 -17.86 -3.03
CA ASP A 244 3.91 -18.75 -1.99
C ASP A 244 2.43 -18.44 -1.64
N ASP A 245 1.69 -17.85 -2.56
CA ASP A 245 0.24 -17.84 -2.62
C ASP A 245 -0.16 -18.53 -3.94
N ASP A 246 0.02 -19.84 -3.94
CA ASP A 246 -0.57 -20.71 -4.94
C ASP A 246 -2.09 -20.50 -4.88
N ASP A 247 -2.65 -19.84 -5.88
CA ASP A 247 -3.97 -20.15 -6.38
C ASP A 247 -3.90 -21.62 -6.88
N LEU A 248 -3.95 -22.55 -5.93
CA LEU A 248 -4.25 -23.92 -6.26
C LEU A 248 -5.63 -23.90 -6.90
N GLU A 249 -5.72 -24.31 -8.16
CA GLU A 249 -7.01 -24.59 -8.83
C GLU A 249 -7.87 -25.56 -8.02
N PHE A 250 -7.30 -26.13 -6.93
CA PHE A 250 -7.94 -27.09 -6.03
C PHE A 250 -7.99 -26.56 -4.59
N ASN A 251 -9.07 -26.86 -3.92
CA ASN A 251 -9.18 -26.64 -2.49
C ASN A 251 -8.09 -27.47 -1.75
N PRO A 252 -7.22 -26.87 -0.91
CA PRO A 252 -6.16 -27.60 -0.18
C PRO A 252 -6.67 -28.79 0.63
N LEU A 253 -7.93 -28.78 1.04
CA LEU A 253 -8.59 -29.88 1.73
C LEU A 253 -8.65 -31.17 0.91
N LEU A 254 -8.60 -31.09 -0.43
CA LEU A 254 -8.63 -32.25 -1.32
C LEU A 254 -7.33 -33.07 -1.28
N LEU A 255 -6.20 -32.43 -0.91
CA LEU A 255 -4.87 -33.05 -0.80
C LEU A 255 -4.68 -33.80 0.53
N LYS A 256 -5.59 -33.64 1.52
CA LYS A 256 -5.52 -34.38 2.78
C LYS A 256 -5.81 -35.85 2.55
N LYS A 257 -5.16 -36.71 3.37
CA LYS A 257 -5.36 -38.14 3.33
C LYS A 257 -6.70 -38.51 3.98
N VAL A 258 -7.36 -39.51 3.42
CA VAL A 258 -8.62 -40.01 3.96
C VAL A 258 -8.47 -40.59 5.38
N ASP A 259 -7.27 -41.02 5.76
CA ASP A 259 -6.95 -41.52 7.11
C ASP A 259 -7.02 -40.41 8.20
N GLU A 260 -6.96 -39.14 7.81
CA GLU A 260 -7.09 -38.00 8.73
C GLU A 260 -8.56 -37.64 9.02
N LEU A 261 -9.49 -38.19 8.25
CA LEU A 261 -10.90 -38.02 8.52
C LEU A 261 -11.30 -38.86 9.73
N GLU A 262 -12.07 -38.29 10.65
CA GLU A 262 -12.61 -38.99 11.83
C GLU A 262 -13.70 -40.00 11.41
N LEU A 263 -13.30 -41.00 10.62
CA LEU A 263 -14.18 -42.07 10.16
C LEU A 263 -14.09 -43.32 11.05
N SER A 264 -15.15 -44.10 11.09
CA SER A 264 -15.11 -45.41 11.74
C SER A 264 -14.06 -46.32 11.06
N VAL A 265 -13.41 -47.18 11.84
CA VAL A 265 -12.41 -48.16 11.36
C VAL A 265 -12.94 -48.98 10.16
N ARG A 266 -14.22 -49.24 10.13
CA ARG A 266 -14.87 -50.00 9.05
C ARG A 266 -14.93 -49.15 7.76
N SER A 267 -15.32 -47.91 7.87
CA SER A 267 -15.38 -46.96 6.72
C SER A 267 -14.00 -46.71 6.15
N ALA A 268 -12.99 -46.46 7.01
CA ALA A 268 -11.60 -46.23 6.59
C ALA A 268 -11.00 -47.44 5.87
N ASN A 269 -11.23 -48.66 6.39
CA ASN A 269 -10.76 -49.90 5.73
C ASN A 269 -11.41 -50.17 4.36
N CYS A 270 -12.67 -49.80 4.19
CA CYS A 270 -13.34 -49.93 2.91
C CYS A 270 -12.74 -48.96 1.85
N LEU A 271 -12.42 -47.74 2.24
CA LEU A 271 -11.81 -46.76 1.35
C LEU A 271 -10.39 -47.16 0.94
N LYS A 272 -9.58 -47.70 1.88
CA LYS A 272 -8.24 -48.25 1.59
C LYS A 272 -8.30 -49.44 0.59
N ASN A 273 -9.29 -50.31 0.73
CA ASN A 273 -9.45 -51.46 -0.18
C ASN A 273 -9.84 -51.04 -1.60
N ASP A 274 -10.42 -49.85 -1.77
CA ASP A 274 -10.80 -49.27 -3.06
C ASP A 274 -9.73 -48.32 -3.60
N ASN A 275 -8.52 -48.30 -3.01
CA ASN A 275 -7.38 -47.46 -3.35
C ASN A 275 -7.68 -45.95 -3.33
N ILE A 276 -8.61 -45.51 -2.48
CA ILE A 276 -8.92 -44.09 -2.26
C ILE A 276 -8.00 -43.57 -1.17
N VAL A 277 -6.99 -42.76 -1.53
CA VAL A 277 -5.97 -42.27 -0.62
C VAL A 277 -6.24 -40.83 -0.21
N TYR A 278 -6.67 -39.99 -1.11
CA TYR A 278 -6.89 -38.55 -0.90
C TYR A 278 -8.38 -38.20 -0.87
N ILE A 279 -8.73 -37.11 -0.20
CA ILE A 279 -10.12 -36.62 -0.16
C ILE A 279 -10.61 -36.30 -1.58
N GLY A 280 -9.73 -35.78 -2.45
CA GLY A 280 -10.06 -35.51 -3.85
C GLY A 280 -10.52 -36.78 -4.62
N ASP A 281 -9.90 -37.94 -4.38
CA ASP A 281 -10.33 -39.22 -4.99
C ASP A 281 -11.72 -39.63 -4.50
N LEU A 282 -12.00 -39.36 -3.22
CA LEU A 282 -13.27 -39.70 -2.58
C LEU A 282 -14.42 -38.81 -3.12
N VAL A 283 -14.18 -37.52 -3.29
CA VAL A 283 -15.19 -36.56 -3.73
C VAL A 283 -15.60 -36.76 -5.19
N GLN A 284 -14.73 -37.29 -6.05
CA GLN A 284 -15.05 -37.63 -7.44
C GLN A 284 -15.96 -38.86 -7.56
N LYS A 285 -15.96 -39.74 -6.55
CA LYS A 285 -16.83 -40.93 -6.57
C LYS A 285 -18.29 -40.54 -6.36
N THR A 286 -19.16 -41.14 -7.15
CA THR A 286 -20.60 -41.01 -6.98
C THR A 286 -21.12 -41.92 -5.85
N GLU A 287 -22.25 -41.57 -5.24
CA GLU A 287 -22.90 -42.42 -4.23
C GLU A 287 -23.19 -43.86 -4.73
N ALA A 288 -23.54 -43.99 -6.02
CA ALA A 288 -23.82 -45.28 -6.64
C ALA A 288 -22.55 -46.13 -6.79
N GLU A 289 -21.41 -45.53 -7.05
CA GLU A 289 -20.10 -46.19 -7.09
C GLU A 289 -19.66 -46.64 -5.72
N MET A 290 -19.79 -45.78 -4.71
CA MET A 290 -19.46 -46.10 -3.33
C MET A 290 -20.29 -47.30 -2.77
N LEU A 291 -21.56 -47.38 -3.13
CA LEU A 291 -22.43 -48.51 -2.74
C LEU A 291 -22.12 -49.82 -3.46
N ARG A 292 -21.34 -49.79 -4.57
CA ARG A 292 -20.87 -50.99 -5.26
C ARG A 292 -19.63 -51.61 -4.62
N THR A 293 -18.91 -50.84 -3.78
CA THR A 293 -17.72 -51.33 -3.08
C THR A 293 -18.10 -52.44 -2.09
N PRO A 294 -17.40 -53.57 -2.09
CA PRO A 294 -17.70 -54.70 -1.19
C PRO A 294 -17.58 -54.26 0.27
N ASN A 295 -18.54 -54.69 1.10
CA ASN A 295 -18.63 -54.39 2.52
C ASN A 295 -18.92 -52.92 2.89
N PHE A 296 -19.25 -52.06 1.92
CA PHE A 296 -19.63 -50.69 2.13
C PHE A 296 -21.16 -50.55 2.26
N GLY A 297 -21.62 -49.99 3.37
CA GLY A 297 -23.04 -49.90 3.68
C GLY A 297 -23.57 -48.47 3.73
N ARG A 298 -24.92 -48.32 3.72
CA ARG A 298 -25.58 -47.00 3.81
C ARG A 298 -25.20 -46.19 5.06
N LYS A 299 -24.82 -46.85 6.17
CA LYS A 299 -24.36 -46.15 7.37
C LYS A 299 -23.00 -45.48 7.15
N SER A 300 -22.07 -46.20 6.53
CA SER A 300 -20.75 -45.64 6.19
C SER A 300 -20.86 -44.53 5.14
N LEU A 301 -21.79 -44.61 4.20
CA LEU A 301 -22.06 -43.56 3.23
C LEU A 301 -22.56 -42.28 3.92
N ASN A 302 -23.49 -42.41 4.87
CA ASN A 302 -24.01 -41.24 5.59
C ASN A 302 -22.94 -40.59 6.49
N GLU A 303 -22.09 -41.41 7.14
CA GLU A 303 -20.95 -40.93 7.93
C GLU A 303 -19.97 -40.08 7.08
N ILE A 304 -19.60 -40.60 5.90
CA ILE A 304 -18.73 -39.88 4.96
C ILE A 304 -19.38 -38.58 4.46
N LYS A 305 -20.67 -38.62 4.13
CA LYS A 305 -21.39 -37.41 3.71
C LYS A 305 -21.43 -36.33 4.79
N GLU A 306 -21.63 -36.74 6.04
CA GLU A 306 -21.67 -35.82 7.17
C GLU A 306 -20.30 -35.14 7.38
N VAL A 307 -19.20 -35.90 7.32
CA VAL A 307 -17.84 -35.41 7.44
C VAL A 307 -17.48 -34.49 6.25
N LEU A 308 -17.76 -34.87 5.01
CA LEU A 308 -17.52 -34.07 3.83
C LEU A 308 -18.35 -32.77 3.83
N SER A 309 -19.62 -32.86 4.24
CA SER A 309 -20.51 -31.69 4.34
C SER A 309 -20.00 -30.68 5.39
N GLY A 310 -19.40 -31.15 6.50
CA GLY A 310 -18.73 -30.31 7.49
C GLY A 310 -17.53 -29.52 6.92
N MET A 311 -16.91 -30.04 5.87
CA MET A 311 -15.80 -29.39 5.14
C MET A 311 -16.25 -28.63 3.89
N GLY A 312 -17.56 -28.53 3.62
CA GLY A 312 -18.12 -27.88 2.44
C GLY A 312 -17.96 -28.71 1.15
N LEU A 313 -17.67 -30.00 1.24
CA LEU A 313 -17.48 -30.92 0.12
C LEU A 313 -18.67 -31.89 -0.02
N HIS A 314 -18.85 -32.46 -1.22
CA HIS A 314 -19.86 -33.47 -1.47
C HIS A 314 -19.41 -34.52 -2.48
N LEU A 315 -20.00 -35.71 -2.45
CA LEU A 315 -19.70 -36.77 -3.41
C LEU A 315 -20.23 -36.41 -4.81
N GLY A 316 -19.51 -36.85 -5.84
CA GLY A 316 -19.86 -36.59 -7.24
C GLY A 316 -19.48 -35.19 -7.74
N MET A 317 -18.51 -34.52 -7.11
CA MET A 317 -17.92 -33.28 -7.63
C MET A 317 -17.00 -33.60 -8.82
N ASP A 318 -17.12 -32.83 -9.88
CA ASP A 318 -16.23 -32.91 -11.02
C ASP A 318 -15.04 -31.95 -10.79
N ILE A 319 -13.86 -32.54 -10.54
CA ILE A 319 -12.62 -31.77 -10.30
C ILE A 319 -11.80 -31.90 -11.56
N VAL A 320 -11.61 -30.77 -12.24
CA VAL A 320 -10.80 -30.69 -13.47
C VAL A 320 -9.33 -30.95 -13.10
N ASP A 321 -8.63 -31.76 -13.89
CA ASP A 321 -7.22 -32.13 -13.75
C ASP A 321 -6.82 -32.81 -12.43
N TRP A 322 -7.73 -33.61 -11.84
CA TRP A 322 -7.42 -34.48 -10.72
C TRP A 322 -7.17 -35.94 -11.17
N PRO A 323 -6.15 -36.66 -10.64
CA PRO A 323 -5.10 -36.23 -9.71
C PRO A 323 -3.97 -35.46 -10.40
N PRO A 324 -3.38 -34.45 -9.75
CA PRO A 324 -2.22 -33.75 -10.31
C PRO A 324 -0.99 -34.70 -10.36
N ASP A 325 -0.12 -34.51 -11.36
CA ASP A 325 1.06 -35.36 -11.60
C ASP A 325 2.03 -35.42 -10.40
N ASN A 326 2.01 -34.41 -9.52
CA ASN A 326 2.91 -34.25 -8.36
C ASN A 326 2.17 -34.29 -7.01
N ILE A 327 1.04 -35.05 -6.91
CA ILE A 327 0.18 -35.09 -5.74
C ILE A 327 0.91 -35.42 -4.42
N GLU A 328 1.92 -36.28 -4.43
CA GLU A 328 2.68 -36.68 -3.25
C GLU A 328 3.57 -35.53 -2.73
N GLU A 329 4.14 -34.72 -3.62
CA GLU A 329 4.95 -33.55 -3.26
C GLU A 329 4.07 -32.42 -2.71
N LEU A 330 2.93 -32.20 -3.35
CA LEU A 330 1.94 -31.23 -2.90
C LEU A 330 1.38 -31.60 -1.53
N ALA A 331 1.01 -32.87 -1.30
CA ALA A 331 0.50 -33.33 -0.01
C ALA A 331 1.53 -33.12 1.12
N LYS A 332 2.82 -33.42 0.89
CA LYS A 332 3.90 -33.17 1.88
C LYS A 332 4.08 -31.70 2.19
N LYS A 333 4.05 -30.82 1.19
CA LYS A 333 4.20 -29.36 1.37
C LYS A 333 3.10 -28.79 2.28
N TYR A 334 1.91 -29.39 2.26
CA TYR A 334 0.76 -28.95 3.06
C TYR A 334 0.59 -29.70 4.38
N GLU A 335 1.18 -30.91 4.57
CA GLU A 335 1.21 -31.58 5.89
C GLU A 335 1.97 -30.74 6.95
N ASP A 336 2.97 -29.95 6.57
CA ASP A 336 3.77 -29.10 7.46
C ASP A 336 3.09 -27.74 7.82
N ASN A 337 1.98 -27.38 7.17
CA ASN A 337 1.29 -26.09 7.35
C ASN A 337 -0.03 -26.19 8.15
N PHE A 338 -0.39 -27.36 8.67
CA PHE A 338 -1.56 -27.60 9.55
C PHE A 338 -1.11 -28.17 10.93
#